data_5df81d86a8545fe38ac8f26af6bf5eba
#
_entry.id   5df81d86a8545fe38ac8f26af6bf5eba
#
_cell.length_a   1.000
_cell.length_b   1.000
_cell.length_c   1.000
_cell.angle_alpha   90.00
_cell.angle_beta   90.00
_cell.angle_gamma   90.00
#
_symmetry.space_group_name_H-M   'P 1'
#
loop_
_entity.id
_entity.type
_entity.pdbx_description
1 polymer ?
#
loop_
_entity_poly.entity_id
_entity_poly.type
_entity_poly.pdbx_seq_one_letter_code
_entity_poly.pdbx_strand_id
1 'polypeptide(L)'
;MMNSMKITSFLWFVDNADEAAKFYASVFKGKIISNTKLKDTPSGPNTYLVTIKLANMTFTLINGGKAKGFTQFSAATSFVVNCKDQKEVNYYWSSLLKGGGKPSRCGWLTDKYGLTWQVIPDQMPKYLAGSNKQGRDRAMKAMLKMAKLDIDKIRQAYMEE
;
A
#
# COMPACT_ATOMS: atom_id res chain seq x y z
N MET A 1 20.69 15.42 15.73
CA MET A 1 19.23 15.68 15.89
C MET A 1 18.49 14.85 14.85
N MET A 2 17.66 13.90 15.27
CA MET A 2 16.78 13.22 14.33
C MET A 2 15.78 14.22 13.79
N ASN A 3 15.80 14.47 12.48
CA ASN A 3 14.83 15.31 11.80
C ASN A 3 13.47 14.61 11.94
N SER A 4 12.64 15.03 12.92
CA SER A 4 11.31 14.47 13.10
C SER A 4 10.47 14.83 11.88
N MET A 5 9.96 13.83 11.16
CA MET A 5 9.02 14.07 10.07
C MET A 5 7.79 14.79 10.64
N LYS A 6 7.43 15.95 10.05
CA LYS A 6 6.28 16.75 10.51
C LYS A 6 4.94 16.06 10.29
N ILE A 7 4.88 15.18 9.28
CA ILE A 7 3.66 14.44 8.92
C ILE A 7 4.01 12.96 8.83
N THR A 8 3.25 12.12 9.51
CA THR A 8 3.38 10.65 9.50
C THR A 8 2.00 10.03 9.32
N SER A 9 1.96 8.77 8.88
CA SER A 9 0.70 8.04 8.73
C SER A 9 0.28 7.43 10.07
N PHE A 10 -1.02 7.52 10.38
CA PHE A 10 -1.62 6.89 11.54
C PHE A 10 -2.78 5.99 11.09
N LEU A 11 -2.72 4.70 11.43
CA LEU A 11 -3.68 3.69 11.00
C LEU A 11 -4.42 3.12 12.21
N TRP A 12 -5.74 3.14 12.14
CA TRP A 12 -6.60 2.61 13.20
C TRP A 12 -7.05 1.21 12.86
N PHE A 13 -6.70 0.25 13.71
CA PHE A 13 -7.15 -1.14 13.67
C PHE A 13 -8.10 -1.41 14.85
N VAL A 14 -8.99 -2.39 14.67
CA VAL A 14 -9.90 -2.78 15.76
C VAL A 14 -9.10 -3.48 16.87
N ASP A 15 -8.35 -4.53 16.53
CA ASP A 15 -7.69 -5.41 17.51
C ASP A 15 -6.41 -6.11 17.00
N ASN A 16 -5.94 -5.80 15.80
CA ASN A 16 -4.88 -6.56 15.12
C ASN A 16 -3.72 -5.70 14.59
N ALA A 17 -3.48 -4.53 15.20
CA ALA A 17 -2.42 -3.61 14.78
C ALA A 17 -1.01 -4.20 14.87
N ASP A 18 -0.72 -5.04 15.88
CA ASP A 18 0.58 -5.69 16.06
C ASP A 18 0.84 -6.77 15.00
N GLU A 19 -0.19 -7.54 14.64
CA GLU A 19 -0.12 -8.52 13.54
C GLU A 19 0.08 -7.81 12.20
N ALA A 20 -0.68 -6.73 11.95
CA ALA A 20 -0.54 -5.91 10.75
C ALA A 20 0.85 -5.26 10.66
N ALA A 21 1.38 -4.75 11.76
CA ALA A 21 2.72 -4.18 11.83
C ALA A 21 3.81 -5.20 11.45
N LYS A 22 3.72 -6.43 11.98
CA LYS A 22 4.64 -7.54 11.63
C LYS A 22 4.51 -7.93 10.16
N PHE A 23 3.28 -8.01 9.65
CA PHE A 23 3.01 -8.30 8.25
C PHE A 23 3.64 -7.25 7.33
N TYR A 24 3.37 -5.96 7.57
CA TYR A 24 3.95 -4.90 6.73
C TYR A 24 5.48 -4.83 6.86
N ALA A 25 6.02 -4.97 8.07
CA ALA A 25 7.47 -5.02 8.26
C ALA A 25 8.11 -6.18 7.46
N SER A 26 7.46 -7.34 7.40
CA SER A 26 7.91 -8.48 6.59
C SER A 26 7.83 -8.19 5.09
N VAL A 27 6.70 -7.68 4.59
CA VAL A 27 6.49 -7.40 3.15
C VAL A 27 7.50 -6.36 2.64
N PHE A 28 7.70 -5.28 3.39
CA PHE A 28 8.53 -4.16 2.97
C PHE A 28 9.98 -4.22 3.49
N LYS A 29 10.37 -5.34 4.14
CA LYS A 29 11.67 -5.47 4.82
C LYS A 29 11.95 -4.30 5.76
N GLY A 30 10.88 -3.85 6.41
CA GLY A 30 10.89 -2.72 7.32
C GLY A 30 11.27 -3.11 8.75
N LYS A 31 11.10 -2.17 9.67
CA LYS A 31 11.44 -2.36 11.10
C LYS A 31 10.30 -1.91 12.00
N ILE A 32 10.04 -2.67 13.05
CA ILE A 32 9.23 -2.22 14.19
C ILE A 32 10.13 -1.32 15.04
N ILE A 33 9.73 -0.06 15.21
CA ILE A 33 10.50 0.94 15.96
C ILE A 33 10.13 0.92 17.43
N SER A 34 8.83 0.81 17.71
CA SER A 34 8.32 0.76 19.09
C SER A 34 7.01 -0.01 19.14
N ASN A 35 6.74 -0.58 20.31
CA ASN A 35 5.45 -1.16 20.67
C ASN A 35 5.14 -0.73 22.09
N THR A 36 4.12 0.09 22.26
CA THR A 36 3.77 0.69 23.55
C THR A 36 2.35 0.33 23.93
N LYS A 37 2.18 -0.33 25.06
CA LYS A 37 0.86 -0.57 25.64
C LYS A 37 0.38 0.73 26.32
N LEU A 38 -0.81 1.17 25.95
CA LEU A 38 -1.46 2.32 26.56
C LEU A 38 -2.32 1.84 27.74
N LYS A 39 -2.28 2.58 28.84
CA LYS A 39 -3.13 2.35 30.02
C LYS A 39 -4.28 3.33 30.03
N ASP A 40 -5.39 2.92 30.63
CA ASP A 40 -6.53 3.80 30.95
C ASP A 40 -7.09 4.55 29.73
N THR A 41 -7.16 3.87 28.58
CA THR A 41 -7.75 4.44 27.37
C THR A 41 -9.22 4.10 27.24
N PRO A 42 -10.03 4.95 26.57
CA PRO A 42 -11.43 4.64 26.27
C PRO A 42 -11.59 3.35 25.43
N SER A 43 -10.55 2.95 24.71
CA SER A 43 -10.51 1.72 23.90
C SER A 43 -10.23 0.44 24.70
N GLY A 44 -10.02 0.58 26.01
CA GLY A 44 -9.83 -0.56 26.92
C GLY A 44 -8.37 -0.97 27.15
N PRO A 45 -8.16 -2.05 27.92
CA PRO A 45 -6.84 -2.44 28.44
C PRO A 45 -5.88 -3.01 27.37
N ASN A 46 -6.38 -3.33 26.18
CA ASN A 46 -5.61 -3.91 25.09
C ASN A 46 -5.25 -2.90 24.00
N THR A 47 -5.22 -1.61 24.35
CA THR A 47 -4.79 -0.58 23.42
C THR A 47 -3.27 -0.58 23.28
N TYR A 48 -2.80 -0.76 22.06
CA TYR A 48 -1.38 -0.74 21.70
C TYR A 48 -1.12 0.29 20.62
N LEU A 49 0.01 0.98 20.72
CA LEU A 49 0.61 1.78 19.66
C LEU A 49 1.84 1.06 19.14
N VAL A 50 1.84 0.72 17.87
CA VAL A 50 3.00 0.12 17.20
C VAL A 50 3.50 1.09 16.14
N THR A 51 4.76 1.51 16.24
CA THR A 51 5.39 2.34 15.22
C THR A 51 6.31 1.49 14.36
N ILE A 52 6.13 1.55 13.04
CA ILE A 52 6.94 0.85 12.06
C ILE A 52 7.55 1.83 11.06
N LYS A 53 8.72 1.47 10.53
CA LYS A 53 9.34 2.15 9.40
C LYS A 53 9.36 1.23 8.21
N LEU A 54 8.69 1.65 7.13
CA LEU A 54 8.63 0.95 5.84
C LEU A 54 9.30 1.85 4.80
N ALA A 55 10.42 1.40 4.24
CA ALA A 55 11.27 2.23 3.38
C ALA A 55 11.59 3.59 4.06
N ASN A 56 11.12 4.70 3.47
CA ASN A 56 11.32 6.07 3.97
C ASN A 56 10.13 6.63 4.76
N MET A 57 9.06 5.85 4.95
CA MET A 57 7.85 6.28 5.68
C MET A 57 7.75 5.66 7.06
N THR A 58 7.21 6.44 7.99
CA THR A 58 6.86 5.97 9.34
C THR A 58 5.34 5.86 9.45
N PHE A 59 4.89 4.72 9.96
CA PHE A 59 3.48 4.44 10.25
C PHE A 59 3.33 4.18 11.75
N THR A 60 2.31 4.76 12.34
CA THR A 60 1.85 4.38 13.67
C THR A 60 0.52 3.63 13.52
N LEU A 61 0.44 2.45 14.10
CA LEU A 61 -0.74 1.60 14.10
C LEU A 61 -1.29 1.53 15.52
N ILE A 62 -2.61 1.62 15.68
CA ILE A 62 -3.27 1.49 16.98
C ILE A 62 -4.30 0.38 16.98
N ASN A 63 -4.38 -0.39 18.06
CA ASN A 63 -5.56 -1.17 18.43
C ASN A 63 -6.52 -0.25 19.17
N GLY A 64 -7.40 0.42 18.45
CA GLY A 64 -8.32 1.42 19.00
C GLY A 64 -9.73 0.92 19.26
N GLY A 65 -10.02 -0.37 18.98
CA GLY A 65 -11.36 -0.91 19.12
C GLY A 65 -12.34 -0.44 18.05
N LYS A 66 -13.60 -0.85 18.19
CA LYS A 66 -14.71 -0.36 17.35
C LYS A 66 -15.29 0.93 17.96
N ALA A 67 -15.26 2.01 17.20
CA ALA A 67 -15.95 3.24 17.56
C ALA A 67 -17.24 3.40 16.72
N LYS A 68 -18.31 3.93 17.30
CA LYS A 68 -19.59 4.15 16.60
C LYS A 68 -19.38 5.12 15.43
N GLY A 69 -19.82 4.72 14.23
CA GLY A 69 -19.68 5.53 13.01
C GLY A 69 -18.28 5.52 12.40
N PHE A 70 -17.37 4.70 12.90
CA PHE A 70 -16.01 4.59 12.39
C PHE A 70 -15.90 3.54 11.29
N THR A 71 -15.41 3.95 10.12
CA THR A 71 -15.03 3.04 9.01
C THR A 71 -13.52 2.89 9.04
N GLN A 72 -13.04 1.67 9.25
CA GLN A 72 -11.61 1.40 9.45
C GLN A 72 -10.76 1.88 8.27
N PHE A 73 -11.06 1.40 7.06
CA PHE A 73 -10.34 1.80 5.83
C PHE A 73 -11.31 1.94 4.67
N SER A 74 -10.94 2.77 3.70
CA SER A 74 -11.66 2.91 2.43
C SER A 74 -10.67 3.12 1.29
N ALA A 75 -11.10 2.85 0.06
CA ALA A 75 -10.29 3.09 -1.13
C ALA A 75 -10.05 4.59 -1.44
N ALA A 76 -10.67 5.50 -0.68
CA ALA A 76 -10.40 6.94 -0.79
C ALA A 76 -8.98 7.32 -0.32
N THR A 77 -8.36 6.45 0.50
CA THR A 77 -6.95 6.60 0.92
C THR A 77 -6.19 5.33 0.56
N SER A 78 -5.06 5.48 -0.09
CA SER A 78 -4.19 4.37 -0.49
C SER A 78 -2.72 4.74 -0.41
N PHE A 79 -1.85 3.74 -0.26
CA PHE A 79 -0.41 3.90 -0.32
C PHE A 79 0.12 3.35 -1.63
N VAL A 80 1.01 4.11 -2.29
CA VAL A 80 1.62 3.70 -3.55
C VAL A 80 2.96 3.03 -3.27
N VAL A 81 3.13 1.83 -3.82
CA VAL A 81 4.38 1.09 -3.85
C VAL A 81 5.00 1.28 -5.22
N ASN A 82 6.00 2.15 -5.33
CA ASN A 82 6.73 2.36 -6.57
C ASN A 82 7.71 1.20 -6.78
N CYS A 83 7.59 0.53 -7.92
CA CYS A 83 8.34 -0.68 -8.27
C CYS A 83 9.30 -0.39 -9.44
N LYS A 84 10.58 -0.66 -9.26
CA LYS A 84 11.61 -0.41 -10.28
C LYS A 84 11.50 -1.33 -11.50
N ASP A 85 10.96 -2.54 -11.31
CA ASP A 85 10.86 -3.57 -12.34
C ASP A 85 9.67 -4.53 -12.11
N GLN A 86 9.42 -5.41 -13.08
CA GLN A 86 8.35 -6.41 -13.01
C GLN A 86 8.52 -7.40 -11.84
N LYS A 87 9.75 -7.69 -11.43
CA LYS A 87 10.03 -8.59 -10.30
C LYS A 87 9.53 -7.99 -8.99
N GLU A 88 9.74 -6.69 -8.78
CA GLU A 88 9.18 -5.97 -7.63
C GLU A 88 7.66 -5.88 -7.69
N VAL A 89 7.07 -5.59 -8.85
CA VAL A 89 5.61 -5.62 -9.03
C VAL A 89 5.05 -6.99 -8.62
N ASN A 90 5.64 -8.06 -9.12
CA ASN A 90 5.19 -9.42 -8.79
C ASN A 90 5.32 -9.73 -7.29
N TYR A 91 6.42 -9.33 -6.67
CA TYR A 91 6.69 -9.55 -5.26
C TYR A 91 5.68 -8.82 -4.37
N TYR A 92 5.54 -7.50 -4.52
CA TYR A 92 4.64 -6.71 -3.68
C TYR A 92 3.18 -7.08 -3.91
N TRP A 93 2.78 -7.31 -5.17
CA TRP A 93 1.44 -7.76 -5.51
C TRP A 93 1.07 -9.05 -4.79
N SER A 94 1.89 -10.08 -4.91
CA SER A 94 1.63 -11.39 -4.28
C SER A 94 1.72 -11.32 -2.76
N SER A 95 2.69 -10.58 -2.22
CA SER A 95 2.89 -10.46 -0.78
C SER A 95 1.75 -9.73 -0.08
N LEU A 96 1.24 -8.63 -0.66
CA LEU A 96 0.14 -7.87 -0.10
C LEU A 96 -1.21 -8.59 -0.21
N LEU A 97 -1.40 -9.44 -1.22
CA LEU A 97 -2.60 -10.27 -1.36
C LEU A 97 -2.61 -11.49 -0.45
N LYS A 98 -1.45 -11.86 0.11
CA LYS A 98 -1.33 -13.07 0.94
C LYS A 98 -2.24 -13.01 2.16
N GLY A 99 -2.99 -14.09 2.37
CA GLY A 99 -3.83 -14.25 3.57
C GLY A 99 -5.24 -13.65 3.44
N GLY A 100 -5.70 -13.33 2.23
CA GLY A 100 -7.08 -12.90 1.99
C GLY A 100 -7.23 -11.51 1.38
N GLY A 101 -6.15 -10.91 0.88
CA GLY A 101 -6.21 -9.67 0.12
C GLY A 101 -7.02 -9.83 -1.17
N LYS A 102 -7.55 -8.73 -1.70
CA LYS A 102 -8.42 -8.70 -2.89
C LYS A 102 -7.79 -7.83 -3.98
N PRO A 103 -7.54 -8.40 -5.17
CA PRO A 103 -7.07 -7.62 -6.31
C PRO A 103 -8.19 -6.69 -6.81
N SER A 104 -7.79 -5.53 -7.32
CA SER A 104 -8.63 -4.61 -8.06
C SER A 104 -8.00 -4.31 -9.42
N ARG A 105 -8.34 -3.18 -10.06
CA ARG A 105 -7.85 -2.82 -11.39
C ARG A 105 -6.59 -1.96 -11.32
N CYS A 106 -5.80 -1.93 -12.38
CA CYS A 106 -4.73 -0.97 -12.64
C CYS A 106 -3.67 -0.90 -11.51
N GLY A 107 -3.28 -2.04 -10.96
CA GLY A 107 -2.29 -2.10 -9.89
C GLY A 107 -2.86 -1.88 -8.48
N TRP A 108 -4.17 -1.65 -8.35
CA TRP A 108 -4.83 -1.50 -7.05
C TRP A 108 -5.17 -2.84 -6.42
N LEU A 109 -5.05 -2.91 -5.11
CA LEU A 109 -5.48 -4.05 -4.31
C LEU A 109 -5.86 -3.59 -2.89
N THR A 110 -6.60 -4.42 -2.19
CA THR A 110 -6.85 -4.29 -0.76
C THR A 110 -6.20 -5.49 -0.06
N ASP A 111 -5.44 -5.26 0.99
CA ASP A 111 -4.81 -6.33 1.75
C ASP A 111 -5.82 -7.02 2.70
N LYS A 112 -5.36 -8.05 3.42
CA LYS A 112 -6.20 -8.82 4.34
C LYS A 112 -6.78 -8.02 5.51
N TYR A 113 -6.23 -6.83 5.79
CA TYR A 113 -6.72 -5.92 6.83
C TYR A 113 -7.66 -4.84 6.30
N GLY A 114 -7.88 -4.80 4.98
CA GLY A 114 -8.72 -3.80 4.33
C GLY A 114 -7.99 -2.53 3.89
N LEU A 115 -6.68 -2.43 4.10
CA LEU A 115 -5.91 -1.27 3.66
C LEU A 115 -5.66 -1.34 2.15
N THR A 116 -5.83 -0.21 1.47
CA THR A 116 -5.70 -0.12 0.02
C THR A 116 -4.27 0.27 -0.39
N TRP A 117 -3.75 -0.46 -1.35
CA TRP A 117 -2.43 -0.28 -1.94
C TRP A 117 -2.51 -0.14 -3.45
N GLN A 118 -1.56 0.60 -4.02
CA GLN A 118 -1.30 0.68 -5.45
C GLN A 118 0.11 0.17 -5.72
N VAL A 119 0.26 -0.89 -6.51
CA VAL A 119 1.56 -1.45 -6.90
C VAL A 119 1.88 -0.98 -8.31
N ILE A 120 2.71 0.06 -8.41
CA ILE A 120 2.88 0.84 -9.64
C ILE A 120 4.35 0.78 -10.10
N PRO A 121 4.61 0.38 -11.35
CA PRO A 121 5.95 0.47 -11.93
C PRO A 121 6.42 1.93 -12.10
N ASP A 122 7.69 2.21 -11.79
CA ASP A 122 8.30 3.53 -11.96
C ASP A 122 8.27 4.04 -13.42
N GLN A 123 8.17 3.12 -14.37
CA GLN A 123 8.12 3.44 -15.81
C GLN A 123 6.75 3.94 -16.28
N MET A 124 5.70 3.90 -15.46
CA MET A 124 4.34 4.27 -15.88
C MET A 124 4.24 5.69 -16.46
N PRO A 125 4.90 6.74 -15.91
CA PRO A 125 4.85 8.07 -16.51
C PRO A 125 5.35 8.10 -17.94
N LYS A 126 6.37 7.30 -18.30
CA LYS A 126 6.91 7.21 -19.66
C LYS A 126 5.84 6.77 -20.67
N TYR A 127 4.99 5.84 -20.28
CA TYR A 127 3.97 5.26 -21.17
C TYR A 127 2.63 6.00 -21.12
N LEU A 128 2.31 6.64 -20.02
CA LEU A 128 1.02 7.32 -19.83
C LEU A 128 1.09 8.83 -20.02
N ALA A 129 2.27 9.43 -19.94
CA ALA A 129 2.50 10.87 -20.11
C ALA A 129 3.56 11.20 -21.18
N GLY A 130 4.06 10.24 -21.94
CA GLY A 130 5.03 10.42 -23.02
C GLY A 130 4.48 11.29 -24.18
N SER A 131 5.33 11.73 -25.08
CA SER A 131 4.97 12.64 -26.20
C SER A 131 4.08 11.98 -27.28
N ASN A 132 4.18 10.66 -27.48
CA ASN A 132 3.37 9.93 -28.46
C ASN A 132 1.91 9.77 -27.94
N LYS A 133 1.00 10.61 -28.44
CA LYS A 133 -0.42 10.60 -28.03
C LYS A 133 -1.09 9.26 -28.32
N GLN A 134 -0.90 8.68 -29.51
CA GLN A 134 -1.52 7.41 -29.88
C GLN A 134 -0.98 6.26 -29.03
N GLY A 135 0.33 6.22 -28.78
CA GLY A 135 0.95 5.27 -27.89
C GLY A 135 0.40 5.35 -26.45
N ARG A 136 0.22 6.58 -25.91
CA ARG A 136 -0.42 6.77 -24.58
C ARG A 136 -1.83 6.21 -24.54
N ASP A 137 -2.64 6.49 -25.56
CA ASP A 137 -4.03 6.02 -25.62
C ASP A 137 -4.11 4.48 -25.65
N ARG A 138 -3.19 3.81 -26.39
CA ARG A 138 -3.09 2.36 -26.41
C ARG A 138 -2.60 1.79 -25.07
N ALA A 139 -1.54 2.37 -24.51
CA ALA A 139 -1.02 1.95 -23.21
C ALA A 139 -2.07 2.08 -22.10
N MET A 140 -2.82 3.18 -22.09
CA MET A 140 -3.92 3.39 -21.15
C MET A 140 -5.00 2.33 -21.31
N LYS A 141 -5.43 2.04 -22.56
CA LYS A 141 -6.42 0.97 -22.82
C LYS A 141 -5.92 -0.40 -22.37
N ALA A 142 -4.64 -0.71 -22.55
CA ALA A 142 -4.04 -1.94 -22.09
C ALA A 142 -4.03 -2.01 -20.55
N MET A 143 -3.59 -0.96 -19.88
CA MET A 143 -3.55 -0.85 -18.41
C MET A 143 -4.93 -1.05 -17.79
N LEU A 144 -5.97 -0.42 -18.34
CA LEU A 144 -7.34 -0.49 -17.82
C LEU A 144 -7.94 -1.92 -17.82
N LYS A 145 -7.37 -2.82 -18.61
CA LYS A 145 -7.76 -4.25 -18.66
C LYS A 145 -7.00 -5.12 -17.66
N MET A 146 -6.01 -4.56 -16.95
CA MET A 146 -5.16 -5.31 -16.04
C MET A 146 -5.62 -5.17 -14.58
N ALA A 147 -5.45 -6.23 -13.80
CA ALA A 147 -5.43 -6.15 -12.35
C ALA A 147 -3.99 -5.85 -11.89
N LYS A 148 -3.12 -6.85 -11.93
CA LYS A 148 -1.68 -6.64 -11.76
C LYS A 148 -1.09 -6.03 -13.03
N LEU A 149 -0.28 -4.98 -12.88
CA LEU A 149 0.36 -4.34 -14.03
C LEU A 149 1.47 -5.22 -14.61
N ASP A 150 1.50 -5.27 -15.94
CA ASP A 150 2.51 -5.96 -16.75
C ASP A 150 3.23 -4.92 -17.59
N ILE A 151 4.48 -4.63 -17.24
CA ILE A 151 5.29 -3.57 -17.84
C ILE A 151 5.50 -3.82 -19.33
N ASP A 152 5.77 -5.10 -19.72
CA ASP A 152 6.05 -5.44 -21.10
C ASP A 152 4.82 -5.28 -21.99
N LYS A 153 3.65 -5.70 -21.51
CA LYS A 153 2.39 -5.50 -22.26
C LYS A 153 2.04 -4.02 -22.43
N ILE A 154 2.26 -3.20 -21.39
CA ILE A 154 2.03 -1.76 -21.47
C ILE A 154 3.01 -1.13 -22.46
N ARG A 155 4.30 -1.53 -22.41
CA ARG A 155 5.33 -1.07 -23.33
C ARG A 155 5.00 -1.45 -24.77
N GLN A 156 4.63 -2.71 -25.03
CA GLN A 156 4.22 -3.18 -26.35
C GLN A 156 3.05 -2.34 -26.90
N ALA A 157 1.99 -2.18 -26.12
CA ALA A 157 0.84 -1.37 -26.54
C ALA A 157 1.21 0.10 -26.81
N TYR A 158 2.20 0.66 -26.11
CA TYR A 158 2.70 2.01 -26.38
C TYR A 158 3.45 2.10 -27.71
N MET A 159 4.24 1.06 -28.05
CA MET A 159 5.14 1.02 -29.21
C MET A 159 4.49 0.52 -30.51
N GLU A 160 3.34 -0.15 -30.44
CA GLU A 160 2.61 -0.61 -31.63
C GLU A 160 2.28 0.59 -32.54
N GLU A 161 2.41 0.39 -33.88
CA GLU A 161 2.02 1.35 -34.91
C GLU A 161 0.57 1.14 -35.38
#